data_5adf60dc55328aa39c5b2de57939e5a6
#
_entry.id   5adf60dc55328aa39c5b2de57939e5a6
#
_cell.length_a   1.000
_cell.length_b   1.000
_cell.length_c   1.000
_cell.angle_alpha   90.00
_cell.angle_beta   90.00
_cell.angle_gamma   90.00
#
_symmetry.space_group_name_H-M   'P 1'
#
loop_
_entity.id
_entity.type
_entity.pdbx_description
1 polymer ?
#
loop_
_entity_poly.entity_id
_entity_poly.type
_entity_poly.pdbx_seq_one_letter_code
_entity_poly.pdbx_strand_id
1 'polypeptide(L)'
;MRYTFNLKTLLLAALVAVPFLFGNLTAQEAAPAAAPAEAAAPADAEPEAGPVDDYLELVKSSGAEYAPAFDFFTVSMLWTVIAAAMVFIMHLGFATLEVGLTQSKNTVNILFKNSFIIAIGIVSYALIGFNTHYPGDFNGWLSIGAPIGDLNADGGSGWGYGGLALAMTGYGDFIFQAMFAATAATIVSGAVAERVKLPAFMIFATLLVGLAYPIVGSWHWGGGWMGGLNGGNGFKDFAGSAVVHAFGGFAALACVILLGARKGKYTKDGIKPILGHSMPLAAVGVFLLFFGWFGFNGGSVLSAAPGPLGLVFTTTALAACTGALGAIIVSWIVLKKPDLSMTLNGFLAGLVGITANADIVSATGAMIIGLIAGIIVVFSVLFFDKIRIDDPVGAISVHGVCGVWGILAAAIFEVVGEGAEKQFFLGGQLMGVLAVALAAFVFSFVVFLILKVTIGIRVSEEEEHEGLDVAEHGAPAYHIS
;
A
#
# COMPACT_ATOMS: atom_id res chain seq x y z
N MET A 1 43.26 -15.28 -9.36
CA MET A 1 41.97 -15.21 -8.66
C MET A 1 41.16 -16.45 -9.03
N ARG A 2 40.99 -17.41 -8.14
CA ARG A 2 40.12 -18.57 -8.36
C ARG A 2 38.74 -18.21 -7.78
N TYR A 3 37.79 -17.98 -8.63
CA TYR A 3 36.39 -17.85 -8.21
C TYR A 3 35.86 -19.22 -7.85
N THR A 4 35.79 -19.53 -6.57
CA THR A 4 35.03 -20.67 -6.08
C THR A 4 33.55 -20.29 -6.07
N PHE A 5 32.81 -20.76 -7.06
CA PHE A 5 31.36 -20.67 -7.10
C PHE A 5 30.81 -21.46 -5.89
N ASN A 6 30.23 -20.74 -4.94
CA ASN A 6 29.62 -21.34 -3.77
C ASN A 6 28.15 -21.67 -4.08
N LEU A 7 27.69 -22.86 -3.65
CA LEU A 7 26.30 -23.31 -3.79
C LEU A 7 25.27 -22.26 -3.32
N LYS A 8 25.64 -21.44 -2.32
CA LYS A 8 24.82 -20.33 -1.83
C LYS A 8 24.61 -19.22 -2.90
N THR A 9 25.63 -18.94 -3.71
CA THR A 9 25.56 -17.97 -4.80
C THR A 9 24.68 -18.47 -5.96
N LEU A 10 24.71 -19.79 -6.22
CA LEU A 10 23.86 -20.44 -7.20
C LEU A 10 22.37 -20.46 -6.78
N LEU A 11 22.11 -20.73 -5.49
CA LEU A 11 20.73 -20.67 -4.94
C LEU A 11 20.17 -19.25 -4.95
N LEU A 12 21.04 -18.25 -4.69
CA LEU A 12 20.65 -16.84 -4.77
C LEU A 12 20.33 -16.42 -6.21
N ALA A 13 21.18 -16.82 -7.16
CA ALA A 13 20.95 -16.58 -8.59
C ALA A 13 19.65 -17.28 -9.08
N ALA A 14 19.36 -18.47 -8.55
CA ALA A 14 18.13 -19.18 -8.84
C ALA A 14 16.89 -18.47 -8.27
N LEU A 15 16.96 -17.95 -7.04
CA LEU A 15 15.86 -17.18 -6.42
C LEU A 15 15.55 -15.87 -7.16
N VAL A 16 16.58 -15.21 -7.69
CA VAL A 16 16.43 -13.99 -8.50
C VAL A 16 16.04 -14.32 -9.95
N ALA A 17 16.43 -15.49 -10.48
CA ALA A 17 16.13 -15.91 -11.85
C ALA A 17 14.78 -16.63 -12.00
N VAL A 18 14.16 -17.11 -10.92
CA VAL A 18 12.85 -17.78 -10.97
C VAL A 18 11.79 -16.93 -11.68
N PRO A 19 11.69 -15.59 -11.49
CA PRO A 19 10.78 -14.77 -12.25
C PRO A 19 11.09 -14.72 -13.76
N PHE A 20 12.37 -14.89 -14.15
CA PHE A 20 12.79 -14.83 -15.55
C PHE A 20 12.68 -16.16 -16.30
N LEU A 21 12.60 -17.29 -15.58
CA LEU A 21 12.50 -18.63 -16.18
C LEU A 21 11.07 -19.04 -16.55
N PHE A 22 10.06 -18.43 -15.93
CA PHE A 22 8.65 -18.71 -16.24
C PHE A 22 8.07 -17.85 -17.36
N GLY A 23 8.83 -16.90 -17.92
CA GLY A 23 8.43 -16.00 -19.00
C GLY A 23 8.22 -16.67 -20.38
N ASN A 24 8.40 -17.98 -20.52
CA ASN A 24 8.26 -18.71 -21.78
C ASN A 24 7.08 -19.69 -21.82
N LEU A 25 6.14 -19.60 -20.89
CA LEU A 25 4.89 -20.39 -20.96
C LEU A 25 3.81 -19.54 -21.64
N THR A 26 3.74 -19.74 -22.96
CA THR A 26 2.66 -19.37 -23.88
C THR A 26 2.14 -17.91 -23.72
N ALA A 27 2.50 -17.07 -24.67
CA ALA A 27 1.73 -15.89 -25.01
C ALA A 27 0.33 -16.36 -25.45
N GLN A 28 -0.57 -16.51 -24.49
CA GLN A 28 -1.98 -16.51 -24.73
C GLN A 28 -2.35 -15.04 -24.85
N GLU A 29 -2.82 -14.64 -26.05
CA GLU A 29 -3.40 -13.32 -26.24
C GLU A 29 -4.33 -13.05 -25.05
N ALA A 30 -4.06 -12.01 -24.28
CA ALA A 30 -4.94 -11.59 -23.22
C ALA A 30 -6.25 -11.17 -23.88
N ALA A 31 -7.26 -12.03 -23.77
CA ALA A 31 -8.61 -11.59 -24.03
C ALA A 31 -8.88 -10.38 -23.11
N PRO A 32 -9.55 -9.33 -23.60
CA PRO A 32 -9.86 -8.16 -22.78
C PRO A 32 -10.50 -8.65 -21.49
N ALA A 33 -9.99 -8.17 -20.36
CA ALA A 33 -10.58 -8.46 -19.05
C ALA A 33 -12.07 -8.13 -19.16
N ALA A 34 -12.92 -9.15 -19.07
CA ALA A 34 -14.35 -8.93 -18.99
C ALA A 34 -14.59 -8.05 -17.77
N ALA A 35 -15.34 -6.97 -17.98
CA ALA A 35 -15.94 -6.22 -16.88
C ALA A 35 -16.51 -7.23 -15.87
N PRO A 36 -16.51 -6.92 -14.56
CA PRO A 36 -17.07 -7.82 -13.56
C PRO A 36 -18.41 -8.34 -14.09
N ALA A 37 -18.58 -9.66 -14.11
CA ALA A 37 -19.75 -10.29 -14.68
C ALA A 37 -20.97 -9.68 -13.97
N GLU A 38 -21.66 -8.79 -14.66
CA GLU A 38 -23.02 -8.41 -14.30
C GLU A 38 -23.81 -9.72 -14.17
N ALA A 39 -24.39 -9.93 -13.01
CA ALA A 39 -25.39 -10.97 -12.85
C ALA A 39 -26.38 -10.78 -13.99
N ALA A 40 -26.56 -11.81 -14.82
CA ALA A 40 -27.40 -11.77 -16.00
C ALA A 40 -28.77 -11.19 -15.61
N ALA A 41 -28.98 -9.94 -15.93
CA ALA A 41 -30.29 -9.30 -15.87
C ALA A 41 -31.22 -10.05 -16.82
N PRO A 42 -32.53 -10.16 -16.52
CA PRO A 42 -33.49 -10.77 -17.44
C PRO A 42 -33.38 -10.09 -18.81
N ALA A 43 -33.45 -10.88 -19.86
CA ALA A 43 -33.15 -10.51 -21.25
C ALA A 43 -34.01 -9.38 -21.87
N ASP A 44 -34.89 -8.75 -21.11
CA ASP A 44 -35.81 -7.69 -21.54
C ASP A 44 -35.71 -6.38 -20.73
N ALA A 45 -34.69 -6.24 -19.84
CA ALA A 45 -34.41 -4.95 -19.21
C ALA A 45 -33.45 -4.17 -20.12
N GLU A 46 -33.88 -2.98 -20.60
CA GLU A 46 -32.94 -2.02 -21.15
C GLU A 46 -31.84 -1.79 -20.13
N PRO A 47 -30.54 -1.84 -20.53
CA PRO A 47 -29.46 -1.61 -19.58
C PRO A 47 -29.69 -0.27 -18.87
N GLU A 48 -29.67 -0.27 -17.53
CA GLU A 48 -29.72 1.00 -16.78
C GLU A 48 -28.60 1.90 -17.29
N ALA A 49 -28.97 3.13 -17.70
CA ALA A 49 -28.04 4.12 -18.21
C ALA A 49 -26.92 4.34 -17.18
N GLY A 50 -25.68 4.04 -17.53
CA GLY A 50 -24.54 4.30 -16.66
C GLY A 50 -24.25 5.80 -16.57
N PRO A 51 -23.42 6.26 -15.62
CA PRO A 51 -23.07 7.70 -15.47
C PRO A 51 -22.55 8.35 -16.75
N VAL A 52 -21.98 7.57 -17.66
CA VAL A 52 -21.53 8.01 -18.99
C VAL A 52 -22.72 8.26 -19.92
N ASP A 53 -23.76 7.42 -19.83
CA ASP A 53 -24.95 7.54 -20.66
C ASP A 53 -25.78 8.74 -20.24
N ASP A 54 -25.96 9.00 -18.95
CA ASP A 54 -26.62 10.22 -18.41
C ASP A 54 -25.88 11.47 -18.87
N TYR A 55 -24.55 11.43 -18.89
CA TYR A 55 -23.74 12.55 -19.35
C TYR A 55 -23.84 12.74 -20.88
N LEU A 56 -23.84 11.65 -21.64
CA LEU A 56 -24.06 11.69 -23.10
C LEU A 56 -25.43 12.22 -23.46
N GLU A 57 -26.49 11.86 -22.70
CA GLU A 57 -27.83 12.41 -22.90
C GLU A 57 -27.89 13.89 -22.57
N LEU A 58 -27.28 14.34 -21.48
CA LEU A 58 -27.21 15.75 -21.11
C LEU A 58 -26.58 16.59 -22.22
N VAL A 59 -25.59 16.06 -22.91
CA VAL A 59 -24.88 16.75 -23.98
C VAL A 59 -25.64 16.70 -25.31
N LYS A 60 -26.24 15.58 -25.65
CA LYS A 60 -27.14 15.52 -26.80
C LYS A 60 -28.27 16.54 -26.64
N SER A 61 -28.78 16.70 -25.41
CA SER A 61 -29.81 17.69 -25.08
C SER A 61 -29.33 19.14 -25.14
N SER A 62 -28.03 19.38 -24.94
CA SER A 62 -27.42 20.73 -25.01
C SER A 62 -27.10 21.20 -26.42
N GLY A 63 -27.26 20.34 -27.43
CA GLY A 63 -26.98 20.65 -28.84
C GLY A 63 -25.49 20.80 -29.17
N ALA A 64 -24.58 20.30 -28.28
CA ALA A 64 -23.17 20.38 -28.53
C ALA A 64 -22.73 19.29 -29.52
N GLU A 65 -21.95 19.69 -30.52
CA GLU A 65 -21.31 18.75 -31.47
C GLU A 65 -20.18 17.88 -30.85
N TYR A 66 -19.86 18.09 -29.59
CA TYR A 66 -18.77 17.43 -28.88
C TYR A 66 -19.22 16.15 -28.20
N ALA A 67 -18.35 15.11 -28.14
CA ALA A 67 -18.58 13.89 -27.38
C ALA A 67 -18.05 14.05 -25.94
N PRO A 68 -18.88 14.43 -24.96
CA PRO A 68 -18.43 14.68 -23.58
C PRO A 68 -17.91 13.45 -22.86
N ALA A 69 -18.27 12.25 -23.33
CA ALA A 69 -17.61 11.04 -22.86
C ALA A 69 -16.10 11.09 -23.11
N PHE A 70 -15.66 11.68 -24.23
CA PHE A 70 -14.24 11.89 -24.49
C PHE A 70 -13.63 12.91 -23.52
N ASP A 71 -14.32 13.99 -23.23
CA ASP A 71 -13.85 15.00 -22.27
C ASP A 71 -13.78 14.44 -20.87
N PHE A 72 -14.79 13.68 -20.44
CA PHE A 72 -14.78 12.99 -19.15
C PHE A 72 -13.63 11.98 -19.05
N PHE A 73 -13.42 11.18 -20.09
CA PHE A 73 -12.31 10.24 -20.17
C PHE A 73 -10.96 10.97 -20.11
N THR A 74 -10.79 12.04 -20.87
CA THR A 74 -9.54 12.81 -20.92
C THR A 74 -9.22 13.43 -19.56
N VAL A 75 -10.20 14.05 -18.90
CA VAL A 75 -10.01 14.64 -17.56
C VAL A 75 -9.77 13.57 -16.52
N SER A 76 -10.48 12.44 -16.59
CA SER A 76 -10.26 11.30 -15.68
C SER A 76 -8.88 10.69 -15.86
N MET A 77 -8.42 10.52 -17.10
CA MET A 77 -7.07 10.03 -17.38
C MET A 77 -6.00 11.01 -16.88
N LEU A 78 -6.17 12.30 -17.11
CA LEU A 78 -5.28 13.33 -16.56
C LEU A 78 -5.25 13.26 -15.03
N TRP A 79 -6.42 13.12 -14.38
CA TRP A 79 -6.51 12.95 -12.94
C TRP A 79 -5.75 11.69 -12.47
N THR A 80 -5.93 10.56 -13.13
CA THR A 80 -5.24 9.30 -12.80
C THR A 80 -3.71 9.46 -12.84
N VAL A 81 -3.18 10.13 -13.86
CA VAL A 81 -1.73 10.38 -13.99
C VAL A 81 -1.23 11.35 -12.91
N ILE A 82 -2.00 12.40 -12.61
CA ILE A 82 -1.67 13.31 -11.50
C ILE A 82 -1.71 12.56 -10.17
N ALA A 83 -2.73 11.73 -9.93
CA ALA A 83 -2.85 10.90 -8.73
C ALA A 83 -1.67 9.92 -8.61
N ALA A 84 -1.26 9.26 -9.69
CA ALA A 84 -0.07 8.42 -9.70
C ALA A 84 1.20 9.21 -9.32
N ALA A 85 1.38 10.43 -9.83
CA ALA A 85 2.49 11.30 -9.45
C ALA A 85 2.41 11.75 -7.98
N MET A 86 1.20 11.97 -7.44
CA MET A 86 1.01 12.27 -6.02
C MET A 86 1.34 11.05 -5.13
N VAL A 87 0.99 9.83 -5.55
CA VAL A 87 1.41 8.61 -4.83
C VAL A 87 2.91 8.38 -4.96
N PHE A 88 3.52 8.69 -6.12
CA PHE A 88 4.97 8.66 -6.26
C PHE A 88 5.67 9.58 -5.25
N ILE A 89 5.16 10.79 -4.99
CA ILE A 89 5.75 11.70 -3.99
C ILE A 89 5.67 11.14 -2.57
N MET A 90 4.73 10.19 -2.29
CA MET A 90 4.69 9.52 -0.99
C MET A 90 5.96 8.71 -0.70
N HIS A 91 6.67 8.21 -1.72
CA HIS A 91 7.94 7.52 -1.52
C HIS A 91 9.02 8.47 -0.97
N LEU A 92 9.04 9.75 -1.40
CA LEU A 92 9.87 10.77 -0.76
C LEU A 92 9.39 11.03 0.67
N GLY A 93 8.07 11.03 0.90
CA GLY A 93 7.48 11.14 2.23
C GLY A 93 7.93 10.02 3.17
N PHE A 94 7.88 8.77 2.73
CA PHE A 94 8.39 7.62 3.50
C PHE A 94 9.89 7.74 3.74
N ALA A 95 10.68 8.05 2.71
CA ALA A 95 12.13 8.18 2.83
C ALA A 95 12.52 9.24 3.89
N THR A 96 11.91 10.41 3.85
CA THR A 96 12.20 11.50 4.79
C THR A 96 11.65 11.22 6.20
N LEU A 97 10.50 10.55 6.32
CA LEU A 97 9.95 10.10 7.60
C LEU A 97 10.88 9.05 8.25
N GLU A 98 11.27 8.02 7.49
CA GLU A 98 12.18 6.97 7.98
C GLU A 98 13.52 7.57 8.43
N VAL A 99 14.12 8.43 7.60
CA VAL A 99 15.37 9.14 7.93
C VAL A 99 15.20 9.95 9.21
N GLY A 100 14.11 10.71 9.33
CA GLY A 100 13.86 11.56 10.48
C GLY A 100 13.68 10.80 11.80
N LEU A 101 13.03 9.64 11.77
CA LEU A 101 12.73 8.80 12.94
C LEU A 101 13.84 7.80 13.30
N THR A 102 14.92 7.74 12.54
CA THR A 102 16.05 6.84 12.76
C THR A 102 17.34 7.64 13.09
N GLN A 103 18.43 6.93 13.37
CA GLN A 103 19.70 7.56 13.69
C GLN A 103 20.41 8.08 12.43
N SER A 104 21.08 9.23 12.53
CA SER A 104 21.75 9.92 11.42
C SER A 104 22.78 9.08 10.66
N LYS A 105 23.38 8.11 11.32
CA LYS A 105 24.38 7.20 10.77
C LYS A 105 23.82 6.12 9.81
N ASN A 106 22.50 6.12 9.58
CA ASN A 106 21.79 5.18 8.71
C ASN A 106 21.02 5.89 7.58
N THR A 107 21.25 7.16 7.36
CA THR A 107 20.51 8.01 6.43
C THR A 107 20.70 7.58 4.97
N VAL A 108 21.96 7.36 4.53
CA VAL A 108 22.26 6.91 3.15
C VAL A 108 21.63 5.54 2.90
N ASN A 109 21.76 4.62 3.85
CA ASN A 109 21.18 3.28 3.74
C ASN A 109 19.65 3.33 3.57
N ILE A 110 18.97 4.17 4.33
CA ILE A 110 17.53 4.35 4.24
C ILE A 110 17.12 4.95 2.88
N LEU A 111 17.79 6.00 2.45
CA LEU A 111 17.53 6.63 1.14
C LEU A 111 17.79 5.65 0.00
N PHE A 112 18.83 4.85 0.09
CA PHE A 112 19.13 3.82 -0.90
C PHE A 112 18.03 2.77 -0.96
N LYS A 113 17.58 2.23 0.18
CA LYS A 113 16.46 1.27 0.22
C LYS A 113 15.20 1.83 -0.42
N ASN A 114 14.82 3.05 -0.09
CA ASN A 114 13.63 3.70 -0.65
C ASN A 114 13.78 3.95 -2.16
N SER A 115 14.97 4.35 -2.63
CA SER A 115 15.25 4.50 -4.07
C SER A 115 15.18 3.16 -4.80
N PHE A 116 15.72 2.09 -4.20
CA PHE A 116 15.63 0.74 -4.73
C PHE A 116 14.18 0.24 -4.81
N ILE A 117 13.37 0.48 -3.78
CA ILE A 117 11.95 0.07 -3.75
C ILE A 117 11.17 0.66 -4.93
N ILE A 118 11.36 1.95 -5.22
CA ILE A 118 10.69 2.59 -6.37
C ILE A 118 11.11 1.90 -7.67
N ALA A 119 12.42 1.75 -7.88
CA ALA A 119 12.95 1.18 -9.10
C ALA A 119 12.48 -0.27 -9.30
N ILE A 120 12.70 -1.13 -8.29
CA ILE A 120 12.32 -2.54 -8.39
C ILE A 120 10.80 -2.72 -8.34
N GLY A 121 10.08 -1.86 -7.63
CA GLY A 121 8.64 -1.88 -7.53
C GLY A 121 7.99 -1.73 -8.90
N ILE A 122 8.33 -0.67 -9.63
CA ILE A 122 7.78 -0.43 -10.97
C ILE A 122 8.20 -1.56 -11.93
N VAL A 123 9.50 -1.94 -11.93
CA VAL A 123 10.01 -2.95 -12.87
C VAL A 123 9.44 -4.34 -12.59
N SER A 124 9.43 -4.81 -11.33
CA SER A 124 8.90 -6.13 -11.01
C SER A 124 7.37 -6.20 -11.22
N TYR A 125 6.69 -5.08 -10.97
CA TYR A 125 5.26 -4.98 -11.24
C TYR A 125 4.95 -5.02 -12.75
N ALA A 126 5.80 -4.41 -13.58
CA ALA A 126 5.70 -4.51 -15.04
C ALA A 126 6.00 -5.92 -15.55
N LEU A 127 6.99 -6.61 -14.97
CA LEU A 127 7.42 -7.92 -15.44
C LEU A 127 6.48 -9.08 -15.07
N ILE A 128 5.82 -8.98 -13.92
CA ILE A 128 5.00 -10.07 -13.37
C ILE A 128 3.75 -9.51 -12.68
N GLY A 129 3.90 -8.43 -11.89
CA GLY A 129 2.94 -8.01 -10.90
C GLY A 129 1.60 -7.58 -11.49
N PHE A 130 1.58 -6.75 -12.54
CA PHE A 130 0.33 -6.18 -13.05
C PHE A 130 -0.63 -7.26 -13.56
N ASN A 131 -0.17 -8.15 -14.44
CA ASN A 131 -0.98 -9.24 -14.96
C ASN A 131 -1.23 -10.38 -13.95
N THR A 132 -0.48 -10.40 -12.83
CA THR A 132 -0.80 -11.25 -11.67
C THR A 132 -1.91 -10.65 -10.82
N HIS A 133 -1.91 -9.32 -10.68
CA HIS A 133 -2.90 -8.56 -9.91
C HIS A 133 -4.26 -8.53 -10.61
N TYR A 134 -4.23 -8.34 -11.93
CA TYR A 134 -5.41 -8.27 -12.80
C TYR A 134 -5.35 -9.39 -13.86
N PRO A 135 -5.54 -10.66 -13.42
CA PRO A 135 -5.32 -11.81 -14.31
C PRO A 135 -6.44 -12.04 -15.30
N GLY A 136 -7.52 -11.26 -15.24
CA GLY A 136 -8.73 -11.55 -15.98
C GLY A 136 -9.44 -12.79 -15.45
N ASP A 137 -9.72 -13.75 -16.32
CA ASP A 137 -10.37 -15.01 -15.91
C ASP A 137 -9.36 -15.94 -15.20
N PHE A 138 -9.63 -16.29 -13.94
CA PHE A 138 -8.77 -17.15 -13.13
C PHE A 138 -9.58 -17.87 -12.02
N ASN A 139 -8.92 -18.74 -11.27
CA ASN A 139 -9.57 -19.54 -10.21
C ASN A 139 -9.95 -18.74 -8.94
N GLY A 140 -9.74 -17.44 -8.92
CA GLY A 140 -10.00 -16.55 -7.78
C GLY A 140 -8.93 -16.55 -6.68
N TRP A 141 -7.92 -17.44 -6.76
CA TRP A 141 -6.91 -17.61 -5.70
C TRP A 141 -5.48 -17.33 -6.14
N LEU A 142 -5.09 -17.84 -7.29
CA LEU A 142 -3.72 -17.79 -7.78
C LEU A 142 -3.68 -17.70 -9.29
N SER A 143 -3.01 -16.68 -9.77
CA SER A 143 -2.50 -16.55 -11.13
C SER A 143 -1.09 -15.98 -11.08
N ILE A 144 -0.28 -16.27 -12.08
CA ILE A 144 1.03 -15.64 -12.29
C ILE A 144 1.00 -15.06 -13.70
N GLY A 145 1.05 -13.74 -13.78
CA GLY A 145 0.98 -13.02 -15.03
C GLY A 145 2.29 -13.00 -15.82
N ALA A 146 2.19 -12.72 -17.11
CA ALA A 146 3.31 -12.40 -17.98
C ALA A 146 3.71 -10.92 -17.84
N PRO A 147 4.86 -10.50 -18.41
CA PRO A 147 5.18 -9.09 -18.56
C PRO A 147 4.06 -8.30 -19.24
N ILE A 148 3.91 -7.03 -18.88
CA ILE A 148 2.96 -6.14 -19.56
C ILE A 148 3.28 -6.09 -21.06
N GLY A 149 2.24 -6.25 -21.88
CA GLY A 149 2.30 -6.08 -23.34
C GLY A 149 1.86 -4.67 -23.74
N ASP A 150 1.20 -4.58 -24.89
CA ASP A 150 0.54 -3.34 -25.31
C ASP A 150 -0.79 -3.18 -24.56
N LEU A 151 -0.77 -2.40 -23.50
CA LEU A 151 -1.95 -2.13 -22.66
C LEU A 151 -2.97 -1.18 -23.32
N ASN A 152 -2.66 -0.67 -24.51
CA ASN A 152 -3.59 0.10 -25.33
C ASN A 152 -4.20 -0.72 -26.48
N ALA A 153 -3.85 -1.99 -26.62
CA ALA A 153 -4.41 -2.89 -27.63
C ALA A 153 -5.83 -3.31 -27.23
N ASP A 154 -6.80 -2.51 -27.59
CA ASP A 154 -8.20 -2.65 -27.24
C ASP A 154 -9.12 -2.86 -28.48
N GLY A 155 -8.66 -3.64 -29.43
CA GLY A 155 -9.40 -3.86 -30.67
C GLY A 155 -9.42 -2.67 -31.63
N GLY A 156 -8.51 -1.71 -31.45
CA GLY A 156 -8.29 -0.57 -32.35
C GLY A 156 -9.03 0.71 -31.94
N SER A 157 -9.66 0.77 -30.77
CA SER A 157 -10.28 2.02 -30.28
C SER A 157 -9.25 3.03 -29.75
N GLY A 158 -8.05 2.56 -29.36
CA GLY A 158 -7.01 3.40 -28.76
C GLY A 158 -7.26 3.80 -27.30
N TRP A 159 -8.33 3.28 -26.67
CA TRP A 159 -8.71 3.63 -25.30
C TRP A 159 -8.05 2.77 -24.23
N GLY A 160 -7.40 1.67 -24.63
CA GLY A 160 -6.85 0.68 -23.71
C GLY A 160 -7.90 -0.27 -23.14
N TYR A 161 -7.50 -1.18 -22.27
CA TYR A 161 -8.43 -2.08 -21.62
C TYR A 161 -9.41 -1.28 -20.72
N GLY A 162 -10.65 -1.67 -20.67
CA GLY A 162 -11.71 -0.98 -19.93
C GLY A 162 -12.18 0.34 -20.57
N GLY A 163 -11.34 1.00 -21.38
CA GLY A 163 -11.71 2.16 -22.20
C GLY A 163 -12.54 3.21 -21.46
N LEU A 164 -13.63 3.64 -22.09
CA LEU A 164 -14.52 4.66 -21.49
C LEU A 164 -15.20 4.18 -20.19
N ALA A 165 -15.44 2.89 -20.03
CA ALA A 165 -16.11 2.34 -18.85
C ALA A 165 -15.27 2.49 -17.56
N LEU A 166 -13.92 2.35 -17.65
CA LEU A 166 -13.02 2.62 -16.54
C LEU A 166 -12.48 4.05 -16.49
N ALA A 167 -12.81 4.86 -17.49
CA ALA A 167 -12.33 6.24 -17.62
C ALA A 167 -10.79 6.38 -17.56
N MET A 168 -10.03 5.34 -17.95
CA MET A 168 -8.57 5.34 -17.99
C MET A 168 -8.02 4.38 -19.05
N THR A 169 -6.77 4.61 -19.46
CA THR A 169 -6.02 3.67 -20.31
C THR A 169 -5.35 2.59 -19.47
N GLY A 170 -5.00 1.45 -20.07
CA GLY A 170 -4.27 0.40 -19.40
C GLY A 170 -2.91 0.86 -18.86
N TYR A 171 -2.19 1.74 -19.57
CA TYR A 171 -0.96 2.33 -19.06
C TYR A 171 -1.18 3.30 -17.90
N GLY A 172 -2.32 4.00 -17.88
CA GLY A 172 -2.70 4.87 -16.76
C GLY A 172 -2.97 4.08 -15.48
N ASP A 173 -3.70 2.97 -15.60
CA ASP A 173 -3.94 2.07 -14.49
C ASP A 173 -2.64 1.40 -14.03
N PHE A 174 -1.83 0.87 -14.96
CA PHE A 174 -0.54 0.27 -14.62
C PHE A 174 0.33 1.21 -13.77
N ILE A 175 0.53 2.45 -14.21
CA ILE A 175 1.42 3.36 -13.46
C ILE A 175 0.83 3.76 -12.11
N PHE A 176 -0.48 3.92 -12.01
CA PHE A 176 -1.16 4.19 -10.74
C PHE A 176 -1.00 3.01 -9.77
N GLN A 177 -1.29 1.79 -10.20
CA GLN A 177 -1.20 0.59 -9.38
C GLN A 177 0.24 0.19 -9.00
N ALA A 178 1.22 0.48 -9.87
CA ALA A 178 2.64 0.25 -9.56
C ALA A 178 3.11 1.06 -8.34
N MET A 179 2.55 2.26 -8.13
CA MET A 179 2.87 3.08 -6.96
C MET A 179 2.35 2.44 -5.66
N PHE A 180 1.20 1.81 -5.70
CA PHE A 180 0.63 1.08 -4.56
C PHE A 180 1.47 -0.16 -4.20
N ALA A 181 1.90 -0.90 -5.20
CA ALA A 181 2.74 -2.07 -5.03
C ALA A 181 4.09 -1.70 -4.35
N ALA A 182 4.73 -0.63 -4.80
CA ALA A 182 5.95 -0.10 -4.19
C ALA A 182 5.69 0.39 -2.75
N THR A 183 4.52 1.01 -2.50
CA THR A 183 4.14 1.48 -1.16
C THR A 183 4.07 0.34 -0.14
N ALA A 184 3.58 -0.84 -0.51
CA ALA A 184 3.55 -2.00 0.39
C ALA A 184 4.95 -2.41 0.89
N ALA A 185 5.98 -2.31 0.06
CA ALA A 185 7.36 -2.64 0.42
C ALA A 185 8.04 -1.56 1.27
N THR A 186 7.75 -0.27 1.05
CA THR A 186 8.35 0.80 1.84
C THR A 186 7.88 0.78 3.30
N ILE A 187 6.66 0.29 3.57
CA ILE A 187 6.17 0.05 4.95
C ILE A 187 7.12 -0.89 5.71
N VAL A 188 7.60 -1.95 5.05
CA VAL A 188 8.54 -2.89 5.67
C VAL A 188 9.92 -2.24 5.86
N SER A 189 10.35 -1.36 4.94
CA SER A 189 11.65 -0.68 5.01
C SER A 189 11.86 0.03 6.35
N GLY A 190 10.88 0.80 6.81
CA GLY A 190 10.94 1.53 8.06
C GLY A 190 11.02 0.62 9.28
N ALA A 191 10.22 -0.45 9.30
CA ALA A 191 10.17 -1.37 10.43
C ALA A 191 11.47 -2.15 10.65
N VAL A 192 12.23 -2.46 9.60
CA VAL A 192 13.50 -3.20 9.67
C VAL A 192 14.74 -2.29 9.64
N ALA A 193 14.55 -0.98 9.59
CA ALA A 193 15.62 0.01 9.50
C ALA A 193 16.69 -0.17 10.60
N GLU A 194 17.90 0.31 10.29
CA GLU A 194 19.08 0.37 11.19
C GLU A 194 19.78 -0.98 11.46
N ARG A 195 19.20 -2.14 11.07
CA ARG A 195 19.82 -3.44 11.37
C ARG A 195 19.62 -4.53 10.32
N VAL A 196 18.83 -4.29 9.26
CA VAL A 196 18.66 -5.27 8.18
C VAL A 196 19.83 -5.19 7.20
N LYS A 197 20.35 -6.34 6.74
CA LYS A 197 21.33 -6.40 5.65
C LYS A 197 20.69 -5.96 4.33
N LEU A 198 21.34 -5.05 3.63
CA LEU A 198 20.84 -4.48 2.38
C LEU A 198 20.53 -5.55 1.32
N PRO A 199 21.42 -6.53 1.00
CA PRO A 199 21.09 -7.55 -0.01
C PRO A 199 19.88 -8.41 0.36
N ALA A 200 19.69 -8.72 1.64
CA ALA A 200 18.55 -9.50 2.12
C ALA A 200 17.25 -8.70 1.94
N PHE A 201 17.26 -7.41 2.27
CA PHE A 201 16.14 -6.54 2.07
C PHE A 201 15.78 -6.37 0.59
N MET A 202 16.78 -6.19 -0.27
CA MET A 202 16.56 -6.02 -1.71
C MET A 202 15.86 -7.24 -2.33
N ILE A 203 16.32 -8.46 -2.02
CA ILE A 203 15.71 -9.69 -2.50
C ILE A 203 14.28 -9.81 -1.95
N PHE A 204 14.10 -9.58 -0.66
CA PHE A 204 12.79 -9.64 -0.02
C PHE A 204 11.79 -8.66 -0.66
N ALA A 205 12.16 -7.39 -0.83
CA ALA A 205 11.31 -6.37 -1.42
C ALA A 205 10.92 -6.72 -2.86
N THR A 206 11.84 -7.26 -3.66
CA THR A 206 11.56 -7.72 -5.02
C THR A 206 10.50 -8.81 -5.06
N LEU A 207 10.62 -9.81 -4.18
CA LEU A 207 9.65 -10.91 -4.10
C LEU A 207 8.31 -10.46 -3.52
N LEU A 208 8.34 -9.53 -2.55
CA LEU A 208 7.13 -8.98 -1.95
C LEU A 208 6.28 -8.24 -2.99
N VAL A 209 6.90 -7.35 -3.77
CA VAL A 209 6.20 -6.52 -4.77
C VAL A 209 5.87 -7.30 -6.03
N GLY A 210 6.78 -8.16 -6.49
CA GLY A 210 6.60 -8.91 -7.74
C GLY A 210 5.65 -10.11 -7.63
N LEU A 211 5.49 -10.69 -6.44
CA LEU A 211 4.70 -11.92 -6.25
C LEU A 211 3.62 -11.77 -5.18
N ALA A 212 4.00 -11.55 -3.92
CA ALA A 212 3.04 -11.63 -2.82
C ALA A 212 1.94 -10.57 -2.90
N TYR A 213 2.33 -9.32 -3.13
CA TYR A 213 1.39 -8.21 -3.22
C TYR A 213 0.37 -8.40 -4.35
N PRO A 214 0.77 -8.66 -5.60
CA PRO A 214 -0.19 -8.82 -6.68
C PRO A 214 -1.06 -10.08 -6.54
N ILE A 215 -0.56 -11.18 -5.99
CA ILE A 215 -1.38 -12.37 -5.72
C ILE A 215 -2.47 -12.03 -4.70
N VAL A 216 -2.12 -11.38 -3.58
CA VAL A 216 -3.11 -11.00 -2.56
C VAL A 216 -4.06 -9.91 -3.08
N GLY A 217 -3.56 -8.96 -3.86
CA GLY A 217 -4.36 -7.92 -4.50
C GLY A 217 -5.40 -8.48 -5.48
N SER A 218 -5.04 -9.55 -6.22
CA SER A 218 -5.97 -10.20 -7.13
C SER A 218 -7.20 -10.82 -6.44
N TRP A 219 -7.09 -11.17 -5.16
CA TRP A 219 -8.21 -11.71 -4.39
C TRP A 219 -9.38 -10.74 -4.24
N HIS A 220 -9.09 -9.44 -4.27
CA HIS A 220 -10.06 -8.35 -4.17
C HIS A 220 -10.14 -7.54 -5.47
N TRP A 221 -9.14 -6.73 -5.77
CA TRP A 221 -9.19 -5.80 -6.93
C TRP A 221 -9.08 -6.52 -8.27
N GLY A 222 -8.48 -7.70 -8.34
CA GLY A 222 -8.41 -8.54 -9.54
C GLY A 222 -9.62 -9.46 -9.75
N GLY A 223 -10.73 -9.26 -9.03
CA GLY A 223 -11.96 -10.04 -9.22
C GLY A 223 -11.91 -11.44 -8.60
N GLY A 224 -11.05 -11.68 -7.59
CA GLY A 224 -10.88 -12.98 -6.96
C GLY A 224 -11.96 -13.32 -5.93
N TRP A 225 -11.68 -14.35 -5.11
CA TRP A 225 -12.63 -14.99 -4.20
C TRP A 225 -13.28 -14.04 -3.17
N MET A 226 -12.66 -12.91 -2.88
CA MET A 226 -13.21 -11.92 -1.94
C MET A 226 -14.47 -11.23 -2.48
N GLY A 227 -14.74 -11.31 -3.80
CA GLY A 227 -16.01 -10.87 -4.38
C GLY A 227 -17.24 -11.61 -3.82
N GLY A 228 -17.08 -12.84 -3.32
CA GLY A 228 -18.14 -13.62 -2.68
C GLY A 228 -18.43 -13.25 -1.22
N LEU A 229 -17.63 -12.39 -0.59
CA LEU A 229 -17.84 -11.98 0.79
C LEU A 229 -19.07 -11.06 0.93
N ASN A 230 -19.54 -10.86 2.16
CA ASN A 230 -20.68 -9.98 2.46
C ASN A 230 -21.97 -10.33 1.66
N GLY A 231 -22.20 -11.63 1.45
CA GLY A 231 -23.37 -12.09 0.71
C GLY A 231 -23.33 -11.84 -0.80
N GLY A 232 -22.15 -11.64 -1.36
CA GLY A 232 -21.92 -11.33 -2.76
C GLY A 232 -21.67 -9.85 -3.05
N ASN A 233 -21.77 -8.98 -2.04
CA ASN A 233 -21.40 -7.55 -2.18
C ASN A 233 -19.88 -7.32 -2.20
N GLY A 234 -19.09 -8.38 -2.02
CA GLY A 234 -17.63 -8.33 -2.03
C GLY A 234 -17.02 -7.84 -0.73
N PHE A 235 -15.69 -7.85 -0.70
CA PHE A 235 -14.89 -7.25 0.35
C PHE A 235 -14.75 -5.75 0.09
N LYS A 236 -14.96 -4.91 1.10
CA LYS A 236 -14.78 -3.46 0.94
C LYS A 236 -13.41 -3.03 1.38
N ASP A 237 -12.60 -2.67 0.43
CA ASP A 237 -11.32 -2.00 0.64
C ASP A 237 -11.09 -1.02 -0.53
N PHE A 238 -11.62 0.19 -0.40
CA PHE A 238 -11.70 1.17 -1.47
C PHE A 238 -10.33 1.49 -2.08
N ALA A 239 -9.37 1.85 -1.22
CA ALA A 239 -8.03 2.25 -1.66
C ALA A 239 -6.88 1.49 -0.96
N GLY A 240 -7.14 0.46 -0.14
CA GLY A 240 -6.09 -0.44 0.33
C GLY A 240 -5.73 -0.35 1.82
N SER A 241 -6.69 -0.10 2.73
CA SER A 241 -6.41 -0.28 4.17
C SER A 241 -5.93 -1.70 4.49
N ALA A 242 -6.46 -2.73 3.79
CA ALA A 242 -5.97 -4.09 3.91
C ALA A 242 -4.91 -4.41 2.86
N VAL A 243 -5.27 -4.31 1.57
CA VAL A 243 -4.45 -4.81 0.45
C VAL A 243 -3.08 -4.15 0.39
N VAL A 244 -2.95 -2.89 0.84
CA VAL A 244 -1.66 -2.18 0.89
C VAL A 244 -1.16 -2.08 2.33
N HIS A 245 -1.94 -1.49 3.22
CA HIS A 245 -1.45 -1.09 4.55
C HIS A 245 -1.38 -2.27 5.52
N ALA A 246 -2.45 -3.02 5.75
CA ALA A 246 -2.36 -4.21 6.60
C ALA A 246 -1.39 -5.25 6.00
N PHE A 247 -1.38 -5.43 4.68
CA PHE A 247 -0.42 -6.27 3.98
C PHE A 247 1.02 -5.88 4.34
N GLY A 248 1.42 -4.62 4.12
CA GLY A 248 2.75 -4.11 4.46
C GLY A 248 3.06 -4.19 5.95
N GLY A 249 2.09 -3.86 6.82
CA GLY A 249 2.24 -3.89 8.27
C GLY A 249 2.44 -5.29 8.85
N PHE A 250 1.71 -6.31 8.36
CA PHE A 250 1.90 -7.69 8.79
C PHE A 250 3.12 -8.35 8.16
N ALA A 251 3.50 -7.95 6.95
CA ALA A 251 4.81 -8.30 6.37
C ALA A 251 5.96 -7.75 7.23
N ALA A 252 5.86 -6.50 7.65
CA ALA A 252 6.81 -5.86 8.56
C ALA A 252 6.91 -6.59 9.90
N LEU A 253 5.77 -6.96 10.48
CA LEU A 253 5.73 -7.72 11.74
C LEU A 253 6.49 -9.04 11.64
N ALA A 254 6.28 -9.82 10.58
CA ALA A 254 6.98 -11.06 10.33
C ALA A 254 8.50 -10.86 10.23
N CYS A 255 8.93 -9.83 9.47
CA CYS A 255 10.34 -9.49 9.32
C CYS A 255 10.98 -9.06 10.64
N VAL A 256 10.32 -8.21 11.42
CA VAL A 256 10.83 -7.71 12.71
C VAL A 256 10.98 -8.84 13.74
N ILE A 257 10.06 -9.80 13.79
CA ILE A 257 10.15 -10.99 14.67
C ILE A 257 11.43 -11.80 14.35
N LEU A 258 11.72 -12.04 13.08
CA LEU A 258 12.90 -12.81 12.68
C LEU A 258 14.21 -12.03 12.82
N LEU A 259 14.18 -10.72 12.60
CA LEU A 259 15.33 -9.82 12.64
C LEU A 259 15.77 -9.51 14.08
N GLY A 260 14.79 -9.35 14.97
CA GLY A 260 15.00 -8.93 16.35
C GLY A 260 15.15 -7.43 16.53
N ALA A 261 15.24 -7.01 17.78
CA ALA A 261 15.33 -5.61 18.16
C ALA A 261 16.74 -5.02 17.93
N ARG A 262 16.80 -3.69 17.75
CA ARG A 262 18.07 -2.93 17.72
C ARG A 262 18.83 -3.11 19.03
N LYS A 263 20.15 -3.13 18.94
CA LYS A 263 21.01 -3.29 20.11
C LYS A 263 20.81 -2.14 21.10
N GLY A 264 20.70 -2.50 22.36
CA GLY A 264 20.52 -1.54 23.45
C GLY A 264 19.09 -1.03 23.68
N LYS A 265 18.11 -1.33 22.80
CA LYS A 265 16.72 -0.92 22.99
C LYS A 265 16.07 -1.58 24.23
N TYR A 266 16.20 -2.88 24.36
CA TYR A 266 15.65 -3.65 25.48
C TYR A 266 16.77 -4.16 26.38
N THR A 267 16.85 -3.61 27.57
CA THR A 267 17.89 -3.93 28.56
C THR A 267 17.28 -4.61 29.79
N LYS A 268 18.14 -4.98 30.77
CA LYS A 268 17.67 -5.48 32.06
C LYS A 268 16.98 -4.38 32.88
N ASP A 269 17.39 -3.13 32.65
CA ASP A 269 16.86 -1.94 33.34
C ASP A 269 15.59 -1.39 32.70
N GLY A 270 15.09 -2.01 31.61
CA GLY A 270 13.88 -1.59 30.91
C GLY A 270 14.07 -1.21 29.45
N ILE A 271 13.11 -0.50 28.90
CA ILE A 271 13.10 -0.03 27.52
C ILE A 271 13.90 1.29 27.44
N LYS A 272 14.90 1.33 26.58
CA LYS A 272 15.68 2.54 26.27
C LYS A 272 15.27 3.06 24.89
N PRO A 273 14.58 4.21 24.78
CA PRO A 273 14.22 4.78 23.49
C PRO A 273 15.47 5.08 22.64
N ILE A 274 15.44 4.64 21.39
CA ILE A 274 16.42 5.03 20.36
C ILE A 274 15.73 6.10 19.53
N LEU A 275 16.09 7.37 19.78
CA LEU A 275 15.41 8.51 19.18
C LEU A 275 15.85 8.73 17.74
N GLY A 276 14.93 9.22 16.93
CA GLY A 276 15.22 9.75 15.61
C GLY A 276 16.07 11.02 15.68
N HIS A 277 16.87 11.24 14.65
CA HIS A 277 17.82 12.36 14.67
C HIS A 277 17.24 13.68 14.13
N SER A 278 16.10 13.63 13.39
CA SER A 278 15.54 14.83 12.76
C SER A 278 14.02 14.84 12.72
N MET A 279 13.41 15.39 13.77
CA MET A 279 11.95 15.61 13.79
C MET A 279 11.45 16.52 12.66
N PRO A 280 12.20 17.57 12.20
CA PRO A 280 11.81 18.33 11.02
C PRO A 280 11.67 17.47 9.75
N LEU A 281 12.61 16.55 9.49
CA LEU A 281 12.50 15.62 8.34
C LEU A 281 11.32 14.66 8.50
N ALA A 282 11.08 14.15 9.71
CA ALA A 282 9.91 13.32 9.99
C ALA A 282 8.61 14.07 9.72
N ALA A 283 8.51 15.34 10.14
CA ALA A 283 7.33 16.16 9.89
C ALA A 283 7.13 16.44 8.39
N VAL A 284 8.19 16.80 7.66
CA VAL A 284 8.14 16.98 6.19
C VAL A 284 7.66 15.69 5.52
N GLY A 285 8.18 14.53 5.95
CA GLY A 285 7.76 13.23 5.45
C GLY A 285 6.27 13.00 5.61
N VAL A 286 5.71 13.24 6.80
CA VAL A 286 4.27 13.06 7.05
C VAL A 286 3.41 14.01 6.23
N PHE A 287 3.82 15.27 6.04
CA PHE A 287 3.05 16.19 5.19
C PHE A 287 3.11 15.83 3.71
N LEU A 288 4.25 15.31 3.22
CA LEU A 288 4.33 14.75 1.87
C LEU A 288 3.45 13.50 1.72
N LEU A 289 3.41 12.63 2.72
CA LEU A 289 2.50 11.48 2.75
C LEU A 289 1.04 11.92 2.75
N PHE A 290 0.68 12.91 3.56
CA PHE A 290 -0.67 13.45 3.58
C PHE A 290 -1.08 14.05 2.23
N PHE A 291 -0.21 14.86 1.64
CA PHE A 291 -0.43 15.41 0.31
C PHE A 291 -0.64 14.29 -0.73
N GLY A 292 0.24 13.30 -0.74
CA GLY A 292 0.14 12.16 -1.64
C GLY A 292 -1.12 11.32 -1.43
N TRP A 293 -1.68 11.32 -0.20
CA TRP A 293 -2.90 10.58 0.11
C TRP A 293 -4.16 11.11 -0.59
N PHE A 294 -4.17 12.38 -0.96
CA PHE A 294 -5.20 12.89 -1.86
C PHE A 294 -5.15 12.21 -3.24
N GLY A 295 -3.94 11.90 -3.73
CA GLY A 295 -3.77 11.06 -4.92
C GLY A 295 -4.08 9.59 -4.65
N PHE A 296 -3.66 9.06 -3.49
CA PHE A 296 -3.87 7.66 -3.13
C PHE A 296 -5.37 7.32 -3.04
N ASN A 297 -6.12 8.05 -2.22
CA ASN A 297 -7.57 7.84 -2.09
C ASN A 297 -8.35 8.48 -3.24
N GLY A 298 -8.04 9.72 -3.63
CA GLY A 298 -8.76 10.40 -4.72
C GLY A 298 -8.55 9.74 -6.08
N GLY A 299 -7.34 9.21 -6.36
CA GLY A 299 -7.08 8.42 -7.57
C GLY A 299 -7.87 7.11 -7.59
N SER A 300 -8.16 6.52 -6.42
CA SER A 300 -8.96 5.31 -6.31
C SER A 300 -10.45 5.49 -6.61
N VAL A 301 -10.91 6.71 -6.84
CA VAL A 301 -12.20 6.97 -7.48
C VAL A 301 -12.22 6.48 -8.94
N LEU A 302 -11.04 6.29 -9.53
CA LEU A 302 -10.79 5.83 -10.90
C LEU A 302 -11.44 6.74 -11.97
N SER A 303 -11.82 7.95 -11.60
CA SER A 303 -12.41 8.96 -12.51
C SER A 303 -12.34 10.34 -11.89
N ALA A 304 -12.60 11.36 -12.69
CA ALA A 304 -12.75 12.75 -12.23
C ALA A 304 -14.21 13.09 -11.89
N ALA A 305 -15.02 12.13 -11.48
CA ALA A 305 -16.41 12.36 -11.08
C ALA A 305 -16.47 13.33 -9.90
N PRO A 306 -17.13 14.52 -10.03
CA PRO A 306 -16.98 15.62 -9.08
C PRO A 306 -17.47 15.29 -7.67
N GLY A 307 -18.61 14.61 -7.55
CA GLY A 307 -19.21 14.26 -6.25
C GLY A 307 -18.36 13.29 -5.46
N PRO A 308 -18.07 12.08 -5.98
CA PRO A 308 -17.20 11.11 -5.34
C PRO A 308 -15.81 11.67 -5.01
N LEU A 309 -15.20 12.41 -5.95
CA LEU A 309 -13.87 12.96 -5.74
C LEU A 309 -13.86 13.98 -4.58
N GLY A 310 -14.84 14.89 -4.54
CA GLY A 310 -14.98 15.86 -3.44
C GLY A 310 -15.23 15.19 -2.09
N LEU A 311 -16.06 14.14 -2.05
CA LEU A 311 -16.31 13.36 -0.83
C LEU A 311 -15.02 12.71 -0.33
N VAL A 312 -14.30 11.98 -1.19
CA VAL A 312 -13.09 11.23 -0.82
C VAL A 312 -11.98 12.17 -0.32
N PHE A 313 -11.78 13.33 -0.94
CA PHE A 313 -10.83 14.34 -0.46
C PHE A 313 -11.21 14.84 0.93
N THR A 314 -12.49 15.14 1.14
CA THR A 314 -13.01 15.66 2.41
C THR A 314 -12.86 14.64 3.53
N THR A 315 -13.31 13.40 3.32
CA THR A 315 -13.24 12.32 4.32
C THR A 315 -11.79 11.97 4.65
N THR A 316 -10.91 11.95 3.66
CA THR A 316 -9.47 11.72 3.83
C THR A 316 -8.84 12.79 4.72
N ALA A 317 -9.08 14.07 4.43
CA ALA A 317 -8.54 15.18 5.21
C ALA A 317 -9.05 15.20 6.66
N LEU A 318 -10.37 15.00 6.85
CA LEU A 318 -10.99 15.00 8.16
C LEU A 318 -10.46 13.85 9.05
N ALA A 319 -10.34 12.66 8.49
CA ALA A 319 -9.82 11.50 9.24
C ALA A 319 -8.33 11.68 9.61
N ALA A 320 -7.51 12.22 8.72
CA ALA A 320 -6.12 12.54 9.01
C ALA A 320 -6.00 13.50 10.20
N CYS A 321 -6.72 14.62 10.15
CA CYS A 321 -6.66 15.65 11.19
C CYS A 321 -7.18 15.15 12.53
N THR A 322 -8.30 14.42 12.54
CA THR A 322 -8.85 13.87 13.80
C THR A 322 -8.00 12.73 14.35
N GLY A 323 -7.31 11.97 13.49
CA GLY A 323 -6.31 10.99 13.90
C GLY A 323 -5.15 11.63 14.65
N ALA A 324 -4.62 12.74 14.13
CA ALA A 324 -3.59 13.52 14.82
C ALA A 324 -4.09 14.05 16.16
N LEU A 325 -5.30 14.62 16.22
CA LEU A 325 -5.89 15.13 17.47
C LEU A 325 -6.08 14.01 18.50
N GLY A 326 -6.55 12.83 18.09
CA GLY A 326 -6.66 11.65 18.94
C GLY A 326 -5.32 11.23 19.53
N ALA A 327 -4.28 11.17 18.69
CA ALA A 327 -2.93 10.83 19.14
C ALA A 327 -2.32 11.90 20.07
N ILE A 328 -2.55 13.20 19.82
CA ILE A 328 -2.14 14.28 20.72
C ILE A 328 -2.77 14.10 22.09
N ILE A 329 -4.08 13.95 22.15
CA ILE A 329 -4.82 13.83 23.42
C ILE A 329 -4.30 12.62 24.21
N VAL A 330 -4.24 11.44 23.58
CA VAL A 330 -3.85 10.20 24.26
C VAL A 330 -2.39 10.22 24.68
N SER A 331 -1.46 10.65 23.79
CA SER A 331 -0.05 10.74 24.14
C SER A 331 0.18 11.72 25.29
N TRP A 332 -0.52 12.86 25.32
CA TRP A 332 -0.42 13.82 26.40
C TRP A 332 -0.90 13.24 27.76
N ILE A 333 -2.01 12.49 27.73
CA ILE A 333 -2.52 11.84 28.95
C ILE A 333 -1.56 10.75 29.44
N VAL A 334 -1.11 9.87 28.53
CA VAL A 334 -0.32 8.68 28.88
C VAL A 334 1.14 9.02 29.15
N LEU A 335 1.78 9.84 28.30
CA LEU A 335 3.20 10.20 28.38
C LEU A 335 3.43 11.46 29.22
N LYS A 336 2.37 12.15 29.68
CA LYS A 336 2.40 13.41 30.45
C LYS A 336 3.00 14.60 29.69
N LYS A 337 3.28 14.45 28.39
CA LYS A 337 3.76 15.48 27.48
C LYS A 337 3.20 15.23 26.09
N PRO A 338 2.91 16.27 25.30
CA PRO A 338 2.58 16.08 23.90
C PRO A 338 3.82 15.53 23.18
N ASP A 339 3.63 14.49 22.39
CA ASP A 339 4.69 13.81 21.64
C ASP A 339 4.49 14.02 20.15
N LEU A 340 5.50 14.62 19.48
CA LEU A 340 5.40 14.90 18.05
C LEU A 340 5.41 13.64 17.21
N SER A 341 6.19 12.61 17.58
CA SER A 341 6.23 11.37 16.80
C SER A 341 4.90 10.64 16.85
N MET A 342 4.23 10.61 18.01
CA MET A 342 2.87 10.08 18.15
C MET A 342 1.85 10.91 17.36
N THR A 343 1.97 12.24 17.36
CA THR A 343 1.13 13.13 16.54
C THR A 343 1.27 12.84 15.06
N LEU A 344 2.50 12.70 14.57
CA LEU A 344 2.81 12.38 13.19
C LEU A 344 2.24 11.01 12.79
N ASN A 345 2.42 10.00 13.63
CA ASN A 345 1.80 8.69 13.44
C ASN A 345 0.26 8.76 13.55
N GLY A 346 -0.29 9.70 14.30
CA GLY A 346 -1.74 9.95 14.37
C GLY A 346 -2.34 10.42 13.04
N PHE A 347 -1.66 11.35 12.32
CA PHE A 347 -2.05 11.71 10.96
C PHE A 347 -2.12 10.48 10.06
N LEU A 348 -1.04 9.69 10.05
CA LEU A 348 -0.95 8.50 9.21
C LEU A 348 -1.98 7.42 9.60
N ALA A 349 -2.22 7.23 10.89
CA ALA A 349 -3.23 6.29 11.39
C ALA A 349 -4.65 6.67 10.91
N GLY A 350 -4.98 7.96 10.96
CA GLY A 350 -6.24 8.49 10.43
C GLY A 350 -6.37 8.27 8.93
N LEU A 351 -5.30 8.53 8.18
CA LEU A 351 -5.22 8.30 6.73
C LEU A 351 -5.41 6.81 6.39
N VAL A 352 -4.71 5.91 7.08
CA VAL A 352 -4.87 4.45 6.89
C VAL A 352 -6.27 3.99 7.25
N GLY A 353 -6.84 4.50 8.36
CA GLY A 353 -8.17 4.11 8.83
C GLY A 353 -9.31 4.48 7.89
N ILE A 354 -9.14 5.57 7.11
CA ILE A 354 -10.16 6.03 6.16
C ILE A 354 -10.01 5.40 4.76
N THR A 355 -8.84 4.84 4.46
CA THR A 355 -8.47 4.39 3.10
C THR A 355 -9.41 3.31 2.54
N ALA A 356 -9.99 2.42 3.38
CA ALA A 356 -10.94 1.39 2.93
C ALA A 356 -12.35 1.91 2.65
N ASN A 357 -12.70 3.09 3.15
CA ASN A 357 -14.10 3.50 3.30
C ASN A 357 -14.38 4.98 3.01
N ALA A 358 -13.40 5.71 2.46
CA ALA A 358 -13.49 7.14 2.19
C ALA A 358 -14.65 7.53 1.29
N ASP A 359 -15.11 6.62 0.45
CA ASP A 359 -16.18 6.78 -0.55
C ASP A 359 -17.59 6.46 -0.02
N ILE A 360 -17.70 5.77 1.14
CA ILE A 360 -18.98 5.27 1.66
C ILE A 360 -19.35 5.83 3.04
N VAL A 361 -18.53 6.70 3.61
CA VAL A 361 -18.79 7.25 4.94
C VAL A 361 -19.12 8.73 4.90
N SER A 362 -19.88 9.22 5.87
CA SER A 362 -20.14 10.65 6.04
C SER A 362 -18.91 11.39 6.57
N ALA A 363 -18.89 12.73 6.44
CA ALA A 363 -17.86 13.57 7.03
C ALA A 363 -17.72 13.36 8.54
N THR A 364 -18.83 13.22 9.27
CA THR A 364 -18.82 12.90 10.71
C THR A 364 -18.26 11.51 10.98
N GLY A 365 -18.64 10.51 10.17
CA GLY A 365 -18.08 9.17 10.23
C GLY A 365 -16.58 9.17 10.05
N ALA A 366 -16.08 9.90 9.06
CA ALA A 366 -14.65 10.05 8.80
C ALA A 366 -13.88 10.66 10.00
N MET A 367 -14.45 11.69 10.63
CA MET A 367 -13.86 12.28 11.84
C MET A 367 -13.78 11.26 13.00
N ILE A 368 -14.80 10.46 13.19
CA ILE A 368 -14.82 9.43 14.26
C ILE A 368 -13.82 8.32 13.94
N ILE A 369 -13.77 7.86 12.70
CA ILE A 369 -12.81 6.83 12.24
C ILE A 369 -11.38 7.28 12.49
N GLY A 370 -11.05 8.50 12.09
CA GLY A 370 -9.72 9.08 12.30
C GLY A 370 -9.38 9.23 13.78
N LEU A 371 -10.29 9.77 14.59
CA LEU A 371 -10.08 9.94 16.03
C LEU A 371 -9.76 8.59 16.72
N ILE A 372 -10.53 7.54 16.41
CA ILE A 372 -10.30 6.20 16.94
C ILE A 372 -8.97 5.64 16.48
N ALA A 373 -8.60 5.82 15.18
CA ALA A 373 -7.31 5.40 14.66
C ALA A 373 -6.14 6.08 15.41
N GLY A 374 -6.25 7.38 15.68
CA GLY A 374 -5.27 8.12 16.46
C GLY A 374 -5.13 7.64 17.90
N ILE A 375 -6.21 7.21 18.52
CA ILE A 375 -6.19 6.57 19.85
C ILE A 375 -5.51 5.19 19.77
N ILE A 376 -5.90 4.38 18.81
CA ILE A 376 -5.37 3.03 18.61
C ILE A 376 -3.86 3.07 18.39
N VAL A 377 -3.35 3.96 17.54
CA VAL A 377 -1.93 3.96 17.19
C VAL A 377 -1.02 4.20 18.39
N VAL A 378 -1.39 5.08 19.31
CA VAL A 378 -0.59 5.35 20.52
C VAL A 378 -0.51 4.11 21.39
N PHE A 379 -1.65 3.47 21.69
CA PHE A 379 -1.67 2.25 22.50
C PHE A 379 -0.96 1.08 21.77
N SER A 380 -1.08 0.99 20.47
CA SER A 380 -0.43 -0.04 19.66
C SER A 380 1.10 0.09 19.69
N VAL A 381 1.65 1.29 19.52
CA VAL A 381 3.10 1.52 19.63
C VAL A 381 3.62 1.13 21.02
N LEU A 382 2.94 1.55 22.08
CA LEU A 382 3.31 1.20 23.45
C LEU A 382 3.19 -0.30 23.72
N PHE A 383 2.19 -0.95 23.12
CA PHE A 383 2.00 -2.40 23.23
C PHE A 383 3.15 -3.18 22.56
N PHE A 384 3.53 -2.82 21.32
CA PHE A 384 4.62 -3.50 20.63
C PHE A 384 5.96 -3.28 21.34
N ASP A 385 6.22 -2.08 21.84
CA ASP A 385 7.40 -1.83 22.69
C ASP A 385 7.39 -2.70 23.96
N LYS A 386 6.24 -2.84 24.63
CA LYS A 386 6.11 -3.67 25.82
C LYS A 386 6.40 -5.14 25.56
N ILE A 387 5.97 -5.67 24.43
CA ILE A 387 6.24 -7.07 24.04
C ILE A 387 7.57 -7.23 23.28
N ARG A 388 8.41 -6.17 23.26
CA ARG A 388 9.75 -6.15 22.67
C ARG A 388 9.82 -6.39 21.16
N ILE A 389 8.80 -5.93 20.45
CA ILE A 389 8.78 -5.83 18.99
C ILE A 389 9.29 -4.43 18.64
N ASP A 390 10.52 -4.33 18.13
CA ASP A 390 11.18 -3.05 17.84
C ASP A 390 10.86 -2.57 16.43
N ASP A 391 9.96 -1.61 16.35
CA ASP A 391 9.56 -0.91 15.12
C ASP A 391 10.00 0.56 15.22
N PRO A 392 11.07 0.97 14.52
CA PRO A 392 11.64 2.30 14.63
C PRO A 392 10.70 3.44 14.29
N VAL A 393 9.78 3.22 13.35
CA VAL A 393 8.92 4.26 12.79
C VAL A 393 7.43 4.10 13.15
N GLY A 394 7.06 2.97 13.77
CA GLY A 394 5.67 2.67 14.10
C GLY A 394 4.85 2.09 12.95
N ALA A 395 5.50 1.56 11.91
CA ALA A 395 4.85 1.06 10.70
C ALA A 395 3.84 -0.07 10.98
N ILE A 396 4.15 -1.00 11.88
CA ILE A 396 3.25 -2.10 12.28
C ILE A 396 1.96 -1.54 12.89
N SER A 397 2.10 -0.54 13.77
CA SER A 397 0.97 0.10 14.45
C SER A 397 0.12 0.91 13.50
N VAL A 398 0.74 1.75 12.68
CA VAL A 398 0.06 2.62 11.70
C VAL A 398 -0.60 1.78 10.60
N HIS A 399 0.17 0.92 9.94
CA HIS A 399 -0.33 0.24 8.74
C HIS A 399 -0.99 -1.09 9.05
N GLY A 400 -0.42 -1.91 9.95
CA GLY A 400 -0.99 -3.19 10.33
C GLY A 400 -2.27 -3.03 11.15
N VAL A 401 -2.16 -2.41 12.32
CA VAL A 401 -3.27 -2.33 13.28
C VAL A 401 -4.36 -1.35 12.81
N CYS A 402 -3.99 -0.13 12.37
CA CYS A 402 -4.99 0.81 11.88
C CYS A 402 -5.53 0.44 10.49
N GLY A 403 -4.81 -0.39 9.70
CA GLY A 403 -5.37 -0.99 8.48
C GLY A 403 -6.51 -1.96 8.78
N VAL A 404 -6.36 -2.82 9.80
CA VAL A 404 -7.45 -3.67 10.29
C VAL A 404 -8.63 -2.81 10.77
N TRP A 405 -8.36 -1.75 11.53
CA TRP A 405 -9.41 -0.82 11.95
C TRP A 405 -10.16 -0.22 10.76
N GLY A 406 -9.46 0.26 9.72
CA GLY A 406 -10.07 0.85 8.52
C GLY A 406 -11.04 -0.10 7.81
N ILE A 407 -10.67 -1.37 7.72
CA ILE A 407 -11.55 -2.40 7.14
C ILE A 407 -12.81 -2.63 7.99
N LEU A 408 -12.66 -2.71 9.31
CA LEU A 408 -13.83 -2.88 10.19
C LEU A 408 -14.72 -1.64 10.20
N ALA A 409 -14.11 -0.45 10.10
CA ALA A 409 -14.82 0.82 10.02
C ALA A 409 -15.73 0.90 8.78
N ALA A 410 -15.38 0.27 7.65
CA ALA A 410 -16.24 0.20 6.48
C ALA A 410 -17.62 -0.40 6.83
N ALA A 411 -17.65 -1.52 7.55
CA ALA A 411 -18.92 -2.13 7.96
C ALA A 411 -19.67 -1.35 9.05
N ILE A 412 -18.95 -0.59 9.89
CA ILE A 412 -19.55 0.14 11.02
C ILE A 412 -20.19 1.46 10.55
N PHE A 413 -19.48 2.20 9.69
CA PHE A 413 -19.79 3.58 9.33
C PHE A 413 -20.34 3.77 7.90
N GLU A 414 -20.61 2.67 7.20
CA GLU A 414 -21.28 2.72 5.88
C GLU A 414 -22.56 3.57 5.98
N VAL A 415 -22.66 4.57 5.11
CA VAL A 415 -23.88 5.37 4.95
C VAL A 415 -24.81 4.63 4.01
N VAL A 416 -26.02 4.35 4.52
CA VAL A 416 -27.05 3.63 3.78
C VAL A 416 -28.17 4.61 3.44
N GLY A 417 -28.61 4.62 2.19
CA GLY A 417 -29.74 5.44 1.76
C GLY A 417 -31.06 5.02 2.42
N GLU A 418 -32.06 5.88 2.39
CA GLU A 418 -33.38 5.60 2.96
C GLU A 418 -34.02 4.38 2.27
N GLY A 419 -34.35 3.37 3.06
CA GLY A 419 -34.93 2.11 2.57
C GLY A 419 -33.94 1.08 2.03
N ALA A 420 -32.64 1.41 1.96
CA ALA A 420 -31.60 0.46 1.58
C ALA A 420 -31.03 -0.33 2.78
N GLU A 421 -30.44 -1.48 2.53
CA GLU A 421 -29.77 -2.28 3.55
C GLU A 421 -28.24 -2.09 3.48
N LYS A 422 -27.55 -2.35 4.59
CA LYS A 422 -26.08 -2.37 4.63
C LYS A 422 -25.54 -3.46 3.69
N GLN A 423 -24.52 -3.10 2.94
CA GLN A 423 -23.83 -4.02 2.02
C GLN A 423 -22.68 -4.76 2.70
N PHE A 424 -22.02 -4.12 3.69
CA PHE A 424 -20.81 -4.66 4.31
C PHE A 424 -21.03 -5.01 5.78
N PHE A 425 -20.60 -6.22 6.14
CA PHE A 425 -20.78 -6.79 7.48
C PHE A 425 -19.43 -7.10 8.13
N LEU A 426 -19.36 -6.95 9.46
CA LEU A 426 -18.14 -7.18 10.22
C LEU A 426 -17.51 -8.55 9.97
N GLY A 427 -18.33 -9.60 9.79
CA GLY A 427 -17.83 -10.97 9.53
C GLY A 427 -17.08 -11.08 8.22
N GLY A 428 -17.63 -10.55 7.12
CA GLY A 428 -17.00 -10.56 5.81
C GLY A 428 -15.74 -9.69 5.78
N GLN A 429 -15.81 -8.49 6.37
CA GLN A 429 -14.67 -7.58 6.46
C GLN A 429 -13.54 -8.16 7.32
N LEU A 430 -13.85 -8.78 8.46
CA LEU A 430 -12.86 -9.45 9.30
C LEU A 430 -12.21 -10.62 8.57
N MET A 431 -13.00 -11.46 7.88
CA MET A 431 -12.47 -12.58 7.10
C MET A 431 -11.48 -12.11 6.04
N GLY A 432 -11.83 -11.09 5.26
CA GLY A 432 -10.98 -10.54 4.22
C GLY A 432 -9.67 -9.97 4.77
N VAL A 433 -9.74 -9.11 5.80
CA VAL A 433 -8.51 -8.52 6.36
C VAL A 433 -7.62 -9.54 7.05
N LEU A 434 -8.17 -10.56 7.70
CA LEU A 434 -7.38 -11.63 8.30
C LEU A 434 -6.70 -12.49 7.23
N ALA A 435 -7.36 -12.75 6.10
CA ALA A 435 -6.75 -13.47 4.98
C ALA A 435 -5.55 -12.68 4.40
N VAL A 436 -5.72 -11.37 4.16
CA VAL A 436 -4.62 -10.49 3.70
C VAL A 436 -3.47 -10.49 4.71
N ALA A 437 -3.77 -10.26 5.98
CA ALA A 437 -2.77 -10.19 7.05
C ALA A 437 -1.99 -11.50 7.20
N LEU A 438 -2.70 -12.64 7.19
CA LEU A 438 -2.10 -13.96 7.31
C LEU A 438 -1.22 -14.29 6.08
N ALA A 439 -1.70 -14.01 4.88
CA ALA A 439 -0.93 -14.25 3.66
C ALA A 439 0.36 -13.42 3.63
N ALA A 440 0.27 -12.13 3.94
CA ALA A 440 1.42 -11.24 4.03
C ALA A 440 2.43 -11.68 5.09
N PHE A 441 1.93 -12.05 6.28
CA PHE A 441 2.77 -12.54 7.38
C PHE A 441 3.47 -13.84 7.02
N VAL A 442 2.74 -14.85 6.55
CA VAL A 442 3.31 -16.17 6.24
C VAL A 442 4.32 -16.08 5.10
N PHE A 443 3.97 -15.39 4.01
CA PHE A 443 4.91 -15.19 2.90
C PHE A 443 6.20 -14.51 3.38
N SER A 444 6.07 -13.41 4.09
CA SER A 444 7.22 -12.63 4.56
C SER A 444 8.06 -13.41 5.58
N PHE A 445 7.40 -14.15 6.47
CA PHE A 445 8.11 -15.00 7.44
C PHE A 445 8.91 -16.09 6.74
N VAL A 446 8.32 -16.80 5.77
CA VAL A 446 9.00 -17.87 5.02
C VAL A 446 10.19 -17.32 4.22
N VAL A 447 9.97 -16.26 3.42
CA VAL A 447 11.04 -15.67 2.61
C VAL A 447 12.17 -15.13 3.51
N PHE A 448 11.83 -14.41 4.57
CA PHE A 448 12.82 -13.83 5.47
C PHE A 448 13.56 -14.90 6.28
N LEU A 449 12.90 -16.02 6.62
CA LEU A 449 13.54 -17.18 7.25
C LEU A 449 14.53 -17.85 6.28
N ILE A 450 14.16 -18.04 5.02
CA ILE A 450 15.06 -18.57 3.98
C ILE A 450 16.30 -17.65 3.85
N LEU A 451 16.10 -16.34 3.75
CA LEU A 451 17.19 -15.39 3.69
C LEU A 451 18.05 -15.43 4.96
N LYS A 452 17.45 -15.59 6.13
CA LYS A 452 18.16 -15.69 7.41
C LYS A 452 19.12 -16.89 7.45
N VAL A 453 18.69 -18.05 6.97
CA VAL A 453 19.52 -19.27 7.03
C VAL A 453 20.51 -19.39 5.87
N THR A 454 20.31 -18.64 4.77
CA THR A 454 21.17 -18.69 3.58
C THR A 454 22.25 -17.61 3.58
N ILE A 455 21.87 -16.34 3.61
CA ILE A 455 22.80 -15.19 3.50
C ILE A 455 22.88 -14.35 4.77
N GLY A 456 22.00 -14.64 5.75
CA GLY A 456 21.82 -13.81 6.93
C GLY A 456 21.01 -12.55 6.61
N ILE A 457 20.16 -12.12 7.55
CA ILE A 457 19.27 -10.97 7.38
C ILE A 457 19.72 -9.76 8.21
N ARG A 458 20.60 -9.93 9.17
CA ARG A 458 21.02 -8.90 10.11
C ARG A 458 22.50 -8.59 9.95
N VAL A 459 22.84 -7.33 10.01
CA VAL A 459 24.22 -6.83 10.07
C VAL A 459 24.90 -7.26 11.38
N SER A 460 26.24 -7.20 11.44
CA SER A 460 26.99 -7.46 12.68
C SER A 460 26.72 -6.38 13.73
N GLU A 461 27.10 -6.66 14.99
CA GLU A 461 26.98 -5.68 16.08
C GLU A 461 27.89 -4.47 15.86
N GLU A 462 29.06 -4.69 15.24
CA GLU A 462 29.99 -3.63 14.88
C GLU A 462 29.40 -2.70 13.80
N GLU A 463 28.85 -3.27 12.72
CA GLU A 463 28.19 -2.51 11.65
C GLU A 463 26.96 -1.73 12.18
N GLU A 464 26.14 -2.34 13.05
CA GLU A 464 25.00 -1.66 13.68
C GLU A 464 25.46 -0.51 14.59
N HIS A 465 26.62 -0.67 15.29
CA HIS A 465 27.20 0.37 16.13
C HIS A 465 27.83 1.50 15.32
N GLU A 466 28.61 1.16 14.29
CA GLU A 466 29.24 2.14 13.38
C GLU A 466 28.20 2.94 12.59
N GLY A 467 27.20 2.24 12.06
CA GLY A 467 26.16 2.80 11.18
C GLY A 467 26.26 2.24 9.76
N LEU A 468 25.10 2.00 9.16
CA LEU A 468 25.00 1.31 7.87
C LEU A 468 25.44 2.20 6.69
N ASP A 469 25.50 3.52 6.88
CA ASP A 469 25.98 4.45 5.85
C ASP A 469 27.47 4.15 5.51
N VAL A 470 28.29 4.00 6.52
CA VAL A 470 29.70 3.66 6.33
C VAL A 470 29.89 2.17 6.05
N ALA A 471 29.23 1.30 6.80
CA ALA A 471 29.42 -0.14 6.70
C ALA A 471 28.97 -0.74 5.36
N GLU A 472 27.85 -0.27 4.80
CA GLU A 472 27.28 -0.81 3.56
C GLU A 472 27.50 0.09 2.32
N HIS A 473 27.70 1.42 2.50
CA HIS A 473 27.84 2.38 1.41
C HIS A 473 29.18 3.09 1.36
N GLY A 474 30.01 2.96 2.41
CA GLY A 474 31.35 3.57 2.47
C GLY A 474 31.35 5.11 2.53
N ALA A 475 30.19 5.72 2.84
CA ALA A 475 30.06 7.17 2.87
C ALA A 475 29.04 7.63 3.91
N PRO A 476 29.40 8.55 4.84
CA PRO A 476 28.44 9.13 5.77
C PRO A 476 27.52 10.12 5.06
N ALA A 477 26.26 10.24 5.53
CA ALA A 477 25.31 11.23 5.01
C ALA A 477 25.69 12.67 5.36
N TYR A 478 26.33 12.87 6.51
CA TYR A 478 26.66 14.18 7.06
C TYR A 478 28.15 14.29 7.31
N HIS A 479 28.78 15.30 6.71
CA HIS A 479 30.15 15.71 7.01
C HIS A 479 30.07 16.83 8.07
N ILE A 480 30.28 16.46 9.32
CA ILE A 480 30.40 17.46 10.40
C ILE A 480 31.87 17.83 10.46
N SER A 481 32.20 19.01 9.91
CA SER A 481 33.53 19.62 10.01
C SER A 481 33.77 20.24 11.39
#